data_6e3a2478b7c2cbd0cce18d9da56dbb9f
#
_entry.id   6e3a2478b7c2cbd0cce18d9da56dbb9f
#
_cell.length_a   1.000
_cell.length_b   1.000
_cell.length_c   1.000
_cell.angle_alpha   90.00
_cell.angle_beta   90.00
_cell.angle_gamma   90.00
#
_symmetry.space_group_name_H-M   'P 1'
#
loop_
_entity.id
_entity.type
_entity.pdbx_description
1 polymer ?
#
loop_
_entity_poly.entity_id
_entity_poly.type
_entity_poly.pdbx_seq_one_letter_code
_entity_poly.pdbx_strand_id
1 'polypeptide(L)'
;MNFKNTLIKSVLGLALAVCFIHSGQVISHANELYSEDLVPTMIDYTNPSGIVSADSEYSTDYPAYKAFNDASSEVIGWAAAPTSLPHWLSHEFGTPKVISKYTLKAEKQGTILKFPYMPRSWELQGYDTTSSTWVTLDSRSNVSDWPPGDKREFFFENSIPYHKYRIYITDIPGDGKGVAVIGEMELMEKVKAPEPEPEPSNNNALLVIKMISGLEKEFELTSSEVDSFIEWYNNRADGRGKETYMFEKDFNKGPFTARKDYLAFSKIQSFEAMEYTK
;
A
#
# COMPACT_ATOMS: atom_id res chain seq x y z
N MET A 1 -68.31 -30.20 -50.50
CA MET A 1 -67.22 -30.87 -49.83
C MET A 1 -66.06 -29.88 -49.72
N ASN A 2 -66.01 -29.11 -48.59
CA ASN A 2 -65.09 -28.00 -48.42
C ASN A 2 -64.05 -28.36 -47.40
N PHE A 3 -62.80 -28.45 -47.87
CA PHE A 3 -61.63 -28.57 -47.01
C PHE A 3 -61.22 -27.22 -46.49
N LYS A 4 -61.26 -26.99 -45.18
CA LYS A 4 -60.71 -25.79 -44.53
C LYS A 4 -59.28 -26.07 -44.14
N ASN A 5 -58.35 -25.37 -44.78
CA ASN A 5 -56.95 -25.34 -44.41
C ASN A 5 -56.73 -24.53 -43.14
N THR A 6 -56.30 -25.15 -42.06
CA THR A 6 -55.86 -24.43 -40.85
C THR A 6 -54.38 -24.15 -40.93
N LEU A 7 -54.01 -22.88 -41.01
CA LEU A 7 -52.62 -22.43 -41.04
C LEU A 7 -52.12 -22.34 -39.60
N ILE A 8 -51.17 -23.20 -39.21
CA ILE A 8 -50.45 -23.12 -37.95
C ILE A 8 -49.31 -22.13 -38.12
N LYS A 9 -49.40 -20.98 -37.46
CA LYS A 9 -48.28 -20.03 -37.34
C LYS A 9 -47.37 -20.47 -36.23
N SER A 10 -46.24 -21.05 -36.56
CA SER A 10 -45.14 -21.27 -35.63
C SER A 10 -44.42 -19.93 -35.37
N VAL A 11 -44.54 -19.45 -34.15
CA VAL A 11 -43.74 -18.30 -33.66
C VAL A 11 -42.40 -18.84 -33.20
N LEU A 12 -41.36 -18.59 -33.98
CA LEU A 12 -40.00 -18.89 -33.64
C LEU A 12 -39.49 -17.80 -32.68
N GLY A 13 -39.50 -18.07 -31.38
CA GLY A 13 -38.92 -17.21 -30.36
C GLY A 13 -37.40 -17.22 -30.43
N LEU A 14 -36.81 -16.16 -30.96
CA LEU A 14 -35.36 -15.92 -30.94
C LEU A 14 -34.94 -15.53 -29.52
N ALA A 15 -34.43 -16.47 -28.73
CA ALA A 15 -33.81 -16.15 -27.45
C ALA A 15 -32.44 -15.53 -27.70
N LEU A 16 -32.34 -14.21 -27.54
CA LEU A 16 -31.05 -13.48 -27.54
C LEU A 16 -30.34 -13.83 -26.22
N ALA A 17 -29.39 -14.73 -26.29
CA ALA A 17 -28.44 -14.96 -25.20
C ALA A 17 -27.49 -13.75 -25.17
N VAL A 18 -27.72 -12.81 -24.25
CA VAL A 18 -26.78 -11.73 -23.94
C VAL A 18 -25.62 -12.35 -23.15
N CYS A 19 -24.56 -12.73 -23.85
CA CYS A 19 -23.29 -13.01 -23.19
C CYS A 19 -22.74 -11.71 -22.62
N PHE A 20 -22.84 -11.52 -21.31
CA PHE A 20 -22.04 -10.54 -20.60
C PHE A 20 -20.56 -10.99 -20.65
N ILE A 21 -19.83 -10.48 -21.64
CA ILE A 21 -18.38 -10.55 -21.61
C ILE A 21 -17.97 -9.60 -20.49
N HIS A 22 -17.68 -10.12 -19.31
CA HIS A 22 -16.90 -9.41 -18.32
C HIS A 22 -15.49 -9.25 -18.88
N SER A 23 -15.25 -8.14 -19.56
CA SER A 23 -13.90 -7.67 -19.82
C SER A 23 -13.29 -7.32 -18.46
N GLY A 24 -12.59 -8.27 -17.85
CA GLY A 24 -11.76 -7.98 -16.72
C GLY A 24 -10.78 -6.88 -17.12
N GLN A 25 -10.96 -5.69 -16.57
CA GLN A 25 -9.95 -4.64 -16.70
C GLN A 25 -8.69 -5.18 -16.03
N VAL A 26 -7.65 -5.41 -16.81
CA VAL A 26 -6.31 -5.66 -16.29
C VAL A 26 -5.85 -4.31 -15.75
N ILE A 27 -6.03 -4.10 -14.44
CA ILE A 27 -5.49 -2.92 -13.76
C ILE A 27 -3.98 -3.13 -13.71
N SER A 28 -3.24 -2.32 -14.45
CA SER A 28 -1.78 -2.32 -14.39
C SER A 28 -1.35 -1.59 -13.12
N HIS A 29 -0.78 -2.30 -12.16
CA HIS A 29 -0.18 -1.73 -10.94
C HIS A 29 1.28 -1.27 -11.16
N ALA A 30 1.75 -1.20 -12.41
CA ALA A 30 3.17 -0.99 -12.74
C ALA A 30 3.75 0.35 -12.25
N ASN A 31 2.91 1.34 -11.90
CA ASN A 31 3.34 2.66 -11.39
C ASN A 31 2.85 2.95 -9.97
N GLU A 32 2.26 1.98 -9.28
CA GLU A 32 1.80 2.17 -7.91
C GLU A 32 2.93 1.86 -6.93
N LEU A 33 3.19 2.78 -6.00
CA LEU A 33 4.16 2.59 -4.95
C LEU A 33 3.48 2.03 -3.71
N TYR A 34 4.15 1.10 -3.05
CA TYR A 34 3.71 0.49 -1.80
C TYR A 34 4.77 0.67 -0.73
N SER A 35 4.36 0.72 0.53
CA SER A 35 5.28 0.73 1.66
C SER A 35 6.09 -0.56 1.71
N GLU A 36 7.15 -0.55 2.51
CA GLU A 36 7.71 -1.78 3.05
C GLU A 36 6.64 -2.50 3.89
N ASP A 37 6.94 -3.72 4.32
CA ASP A 37 6.03 -4.46 5.21
C ASP A 37 5.72 -3.65 6.46
N LEU A 38 4.43 -3.51 6.77
CA LEU A 38 3.96 -2.79 7.97
C LEU A 38 3.89 -3.68 9.20
N VAL A 39 3.93 -5.00 9.01
CA VAL A 39 4.04 -5.93 10.13
C VAL A 39 5.49 -5.94 10.58
N PRO A 40 5.79 -5.59 11.83
CA PRO A 40 7.17 -5.65 12.30
C PRO A 40 7.65 -7.11 12.38
N THR A 41 8.96 -7.34 12.25
CA THR A 41 9.55 -8.67 12.43
C THR A 41 9.18 -9.24 13.80
N MET A 42 8.23 -10.15 13.84
CA MET A 42 7.68 -10.71 15.09
C MET A 42 8.63 -11.76 15.68
N ILE A 43 8.86 -11.68 16.97
CA ILE A 43 9.68 -12.66 17.72
C ILE A 43 8.84 -13.52 18.68
N ASP A 44 7.60 -13.10 18.94
CA ASP A 44 6.53 -13.85 19.58
C ASP A 44 5.16 -13.29 19.14
N TYR A 45 4.09 -13.65 19.79
CA TYR A 45 2.72 -13.25 19.43
C TYR A 45 2.41 -11.75 19.60
N THR A 46 3.25 -11.01 20.35
CA THR A 46 2.99 -9.60 20.70
C THR A 46 4.21 -8.69 20.57
N ASN A 47 5.38 -9.23 20.31
CA ASN A 47 6.65 -8.51 20.34
C ASN A 47 7.27 -8.46 18.92
N PRO A 48 7.71 -7.29 18.41
CA PRO A 48 7.91 -6.02 19.13
C PRO A 48 6.63 -5.18 19.29
N SER A 49 5.61 -5.41 18.47
CA SER A 49 4.33 -4.71 18.57
C SER A 49 3.24 -5.38 17.72
N GLY A 50 1.99 -5.16 18.09
CA GLY A 50 0.84 -5.80 17.46
C GLY A 50 0.48 -7.12 18.14
N ILE A 51 -0.53 -7.82 17.59
CA ILE A 51 -0.97 -9.12 18.11
C ILE A 51 -1.15 -10.08 16.94
N VAL A 52 -0.41 -11.17 16.94
CA VAL A 52 -0.59 -12.28 16.01
C VAL A 52 -1.52 -13.33 16.64
N SER A 53 -2.44 -13.86 15.83
CA SER A 53 -3.35 -14.93 16.24
C SER A 53 -3.64 -15.85 15.06
N ALA A 54 -3.99 -17.09 15.35
CA ALA A 54 -4.48 -18.07 14.39
C ALA A 54 -5.62 -18.89 15.00
N ASP A 55 -6.38 -19.60 14.16
CA ASP A 55 -7.39 -20.56 14.66
C ASP A 55 -6.75 -21.75 15.36
N SER A 56 -5.59 -22.17 14.89
CA SER A 56 -4.87 -23.33 15.39
C SER A 56 -3.41 -23.30 14.98
N GLU A 57 -2.60 -24.17 15.61
CA GLU A 57 -1.20 -24.40 15.30
C GLU A 57 -0.91 -25.91 15.28
N TYR A 58 -0.13 -26.34 14.29
CA TYR A 58 0.22 -27.75 14.14
C TYR A 58 1.01 -28.30 15.31
N SER A 59 2.00 -27.51 15.76
CA SER A 59 2.81 -27.77 16.94
C SER A 59 3.53 -26.50 17.38
N THR A 60 4.24 -26.56 18.50
CA THR A 60 5.08 -25.47 19.02
C THR A 60 6.22 -25.03 18.06
N ASP A 61 6.52 -25.84 17.04
CA ASP A 61 7.54 -25.51 16.04
C ASP A 61 6.98 -24.60 14.93
N TYR A 62 5.64 -24.52 14.80
CA TYR A 62 4.93 -23.77 13.75
C TYR A 62 3.94 -22.73 14.31
N PRO A 63 4.37 -21.89 15.25
CA PRO A 63 3.50 -20.90 15.85
C PRO A 63 3.13 -19.80 14.85
N ALA A 64 1.99 -19.16 15.08
CA ALA A 64 1.42 -18.16 14.18
C ALA A 64 2.38 -16.99 13.86
N TYR A 65 3.14 -16.51 14.86
CA TYR A 65 4.05 -15.39 14.68
C TYR A 65 5.19 -15.65 13.70
N LYS A 66 5.52 -16.91 13.43
CA LYS A 66 6.59 -17.26 12.46
C LYS A 66 6.22 -16.94 11.01
N ALA A 67 4.95 -16.75 10.70
CA ALA A 67 4.54 -16.22 9.40
C ALA A 67 4.75 -14.69 9.26
N PHE A 68 5.32 -14.03 10.26
CA PHE A 68 5.60 -12.60 10.30
C PHE A 68 6.99 -12.29 10.88
N ASN A 69 7.93 -13.22 10.77
CA ASN A 69 9.24 -13.09 11.42
C ASN A 69 10.38 -12.68 10.48
N ASP A 70 10.06 -12.43 9.20
CA ASP A 70 11.02 -12.09 8.13
C ASP A 70 12.25 -13.01 8.08
N ALA A 71 12.08 -14.25 8.47
CA ALA A 71 13.16 -15.21 8.50
C ALA A 71 13.52 -15.68 7.08
N SER A 72 14.52 -15.02 6.51
CA SER A 72 15.06 -15.37 5.18
C SER A 72 15.71 -16.75 5.12
N SER A 73 16.14 -17.26 6.27
CA SER A 73 16.90 -18.52 6.40
C SER A 73 16.10 -19.67 7.02
N GLU A 74 14.99 -19.38 7.69
CA GLU A 74 14.20 -20.42 8.33
C GLU A 74 13.25 -21.09 7.34
N VAL A 75 13.09 -22.36 7.57
CA VAL A 75 12.34 -23.27 6.69
C VAL A 75 10.86 -23.26 7.03
N ILE A 76 10.49 -22.66 8.17
CA ILE A 76 9.25 -22.94 8.87
C ILE A 76 8.55 -21.61 9.24
N GLY A 77 7.37 -21.38 8.65
CA GLY A 77 6.43 -20.35 9.06
C GLY A 77 5.35 -20.91 10.01
N TRP A 78 4.13 -20.48 9.83
CA TRP A 78 2.96 -21.01 10.53
C TRP A 78 2.38 -22.22 9.79
N ALA A 79 1.94 -23.23 10.58
CA ALA A 79 1.11 -24.32 10.09
C ALA A 79 -0.11 -24.51 11.00
N ALA A 80 -1.30 -24.58 10.41
CA ALA A 80 -2.53 -24.89 11.13
C ALA A 80 -2.55 -26.33 11.63
N ALA A 81 -3.29 -26.63 12.69
CA ALA A 81 -3.56 -28.00 13.10
C ALA A 81 -4.32 -28.76 12.01
N PRO A 82 -4.21 -30.10 11.93
CA PRO A 82 -4.90 -30.94 10.95
C PRO A 82 -6.39 -31.09 11.30
N THR A 83 -7.12 -29.98 11.22
CA THR A 83 -8.56 -29.90 11.44
C THR A 83 -9.29 -29.54 10.15
N SER A 84 -10.62 -29.47 10.19
CA SER A 84 -11.39 -29.05 9.03
C SER A 84 -11.20 -27.58 8.72
N LEU A 85 -11.14 -27.24 7.43
CA LEU A 85 -11.24 -25.87 6.95
C LEU A 85 -12.55 -25.21 7.43
N PRO A 86 -12.59 -23.89 7.59
CA PRO A 86 -11.54 -22.93 7.22
C PRO A 86 -10.47 -22.76 8.31
N HIS A 87 -9.26 -22.40 7.89
CA HIS A 87 -8.20 -21.93 8.77
C HIS A 87 -8.03 -20.43 8.64
N TRP A 88 -7.43 -19.77 9.64
CA TRP A 88 -7.10 -18.36 9.54
C TRP A 88 -5.86 -17.97 10.33
N LEU A 89 -5.17 -16.97 9.81
CA LEU A 89 -4.01 -16.31 10.44
C LEU A 89 -4.25 -14.81 10.43
N SER A 90 -3.98 -14.11 11.52
CA SER A 90 -4.25 -12.68 11.64
C SER A 90 -3.13 -11.92 12.31
N HIS A 91 -3.01 -10.63 11.93
CA HIS A 91 -2.23 -9.62 12.63
C HIS A 91 -3.12 -8.44 13.02
N GLU A 92 -2.96 -7.94 14.25
CA GLU A 92 -3.64 -6.75 14.78
C GLU A 92 -2.60 -5.66 15.03
N PHE A 93 -2.76 -4.52 14.36
CA PHE A 93 -1.89 -3.36 14.47
C PHE A 93 -2.28 -2.49 15.67
N GLY A 94 -1.33 -1.82 16.31
CA GLY A 94 -1.58 -0.85 17.37
C GLY A 94 -2.35 0.40 16.90
N THR A 95 -2.23 0.74 15.61
CA THR A 95 -2.99 1.80 14.93
C THR A 95 -3.59 1.26 13.64
N PRO A 96 -4.78 1.77 13.20
CA PRO A 96 -5.40 1.29 11.97
C PRO A 96 -4.50 1.52 10.75
N LYS A 97 -4.50 0.60 9.79
CA LYS A 97 -3.75 0.66 8.54
C LYS A 97 -4.69 0.49 7.35
N VAL A 98 -4.32 1.07 6.20
CA VAL A 98 -5.06 0.90 4.94
C VAL A 98 -4.27 -0.07 4.05
N ILE A 99 -4.39 -1.35 4.32
CA ILE A 99 -3.69 -2.37 3.52
C ILE A 99 -4.34 -2.47 2.15
N SER A 100 -3.53 -2.49 1.10
CA SER A 100 -3.94 -2.63 -0.30
C SER A 100 -3.03 -3.54 -1.13
N LYS A 101 -1.99 -4.09 -0.50
CA LYS A 101 -1.14 -5.14 -1.03
C LYS A 101 -0.76 -6.10 0.09
N TYR A 102 -0.68 -7.38 -0.21
CA TYR A 102 -0.07 -8.37 0.67
C TYR A 102 0.77 -9.37 -0.13
N THR A 103 1.67 -10.03 0.55
CA THR A 103 2.43 -11.15 -0.03
C THR A 103 2.21 -12.42 0.76
N LEU A 104 2.31 -13.54 0.08
CA LEU A 104 2.41 -14.86 0.68
C LEU A 104 3.67 -15.54 0.14
N LYS A 105 4.43 -16.13 1.04
CA LYS A 105 5.65 -16.87 0.69
C LYS A 105 5.54 -18.31 1.13
N ALA A 106 5.85 -19.21 0.22
CA ALA A 106 5.92 -20.62 0.51
C ALA A 106 7.17 -20.94 1.35
N GLU A 107 7.10 -21.97 2.18
CA GLU A 107 8.26 -22.50 2.86
C GLU A 107 9.37 -22.90 1.88
N LYS A 108 10.64 -22.67 2.25
CA LYS A 108 11.78 -23.03 1.39
C LYS A 108 12.02 -24.54 1.30
N GLN A 109 11.68 -25.29 2.34
CA GLN A 109 11.92 -26.73 2.38
C GLN A 109 10.98 -27.39 3.40
N GLY A 110 9.99 -28.12 2.90
CA GLY A 110 9.13 -28.95 3.74
C GLY A 110 9.93 -30.10 4.38
N THR A 111 10.40 -29.93 5.59
CA THR A 111 11.13 -30.98 6.32
C THR A 111 10.19 -32.03 6.91
N ILE A 112 8.95 -31.71 7.19
CA ILE A 112 7.95 -32.58 7.82
C ILE A 112 6.77 -32.84 6.88
N LEU A 113 6.39 -31.85 6.10
CA LEU A 113 5.22 -31.92 5.21
C LEU A 113 5.74 -31.96 3.77
N LYS A 114 5.76 -33.16 3.17
CA LYS A 114 6.23 -33.38 1.79
C LYS A 114 5.35 -32.74 0.69
N PHE A 115 4.41 -31.87 1.05
CA PHE A 115 3.42 -31.33 0.12
C PHE A 115 3.29 -29.82 0.25
N PRO A 116 2.97 -29.11 -0.85
CA PRO A 116 2.69 -27.69 -0.80
C PRO A 116 1.32 -27.47 -0.14
N TYR A 117 1.31 -27.22 1.14
CA TYR A 117 0.09 -26.90 1.90
C TYR A 117 -0.24 -25.40 1.87
N MET A 118 0.36 -24.66 0.95
CA MET A 118 0.00 -23.26 0.73
C MET A 118 -1.47 -23.14 0.36
N PRO A 119 -2.14 -22.04 0.75
CA PRO A 119 -3.52 -21.79 0.40
C PRO A 119 -3.79 -21.88 -1.11
N ARG A 120 -4.88 -22.55 -1.48
CA ARG A 120 -5.38 -22.60 -2.85
C ARG A 120 -6.54 -21.63 -3.07
N SER A 121 -7.37 -21.43 -2.04
CA SER A 121 -8.43 -20.43 -2.05
C SER A 121 -8.52 -19.79 -0.67
N TRP A 122 -8.65 -18.46 -0.66
CA TRP A 122 -8.72 -17.68 0.57
C TRP A 122 -9.35 -16.31 0.35
N GLU A 123 -9.68 -15.67 1.44
CA GLU A 123 -10.05 -14.26 1.50
C GLU A 123 -9.07 -13.50 2.39
N LEU A 124 -8.66 -12.30 1.97
CA LEU A 124 -8.08 -11.31 2.88
C LEU A 124 -9.23 -10.51 3.48
N GLN A 125 -9.28 -10.42 4.80
CA GLN A 125 -10.38 -9.75 5.49
C GLN A 125 -9.84 -8.72 6.49
N GLY A 126 -10.55 -7.56 6.59
CA GLY A 126 -10.37 -6.55 7.62
C GLY A 126 -11.47 -6.65 8.68
N TYR A 127 -11.14 -6.43 9.96
CA TYR A 127 -12.12 -6.45 11.04
C TYR A 127 -12.72 -5.07 11.27
N ASP A 128 -14.01 -4.93 10.99
CA ASP A 128 -14.77 -3.73 11.29
C ASP A 128 -15.24 -3.75 12.76
N THR A 129 -14.66 -2.89 13.57
CA THR A 129 -14.99 -2.77 14.99
C THR A 129 -16.37 -2.18 15.22
N THR A 130 -16.92 -1.43 14.25
CA THR A 130 -18.24 -0.80 14.38
C THR A 130 -19.36 -1.85 14.27
N SER A 131 -19.25 -2.72 13.27
CA SER A 131 -20.21 -3.80 13.06
C SER A 131 -19.83 -5.10 13.80
N SER A 132 -18.61 -5.17 14.34
CA SER A 132 -18.02 -6.39 14.93
C SER A 132 -18.00 -7.57 13.96
N THR A 133 -17.73 -7.29 12.67
CA THR A 133 -17.71 -8.29 11.61
C THR A 133 -16.43 -8.24 10.78
N TRP A 134 -16.11 -9.35 10.13
CA TRP A 134 -15.06 -9.42 9.14
C TRP A 134 -15.60 -8.98 7.78
N VAL A 135 -14.88 -8.08 7.12
CA VAL A 135 -15.17 -7.58 5.78
C VAL A 135 -14.17 -8.17 4.81
N THR A 136 -14.65 -8.86 3.78
CA THR A 136 -13.79 -9.39 2.72
C THR A 136 -13.29 -8.26 1.84
N LEU A 137 -11.98 -8.14 1.72
CA LEU A 137 -11.28 -7.11 0.96
C LEU A 137 -10.74 -7.65 -0.36
N ASP A 138 -10.27 -8.89 -0.37
CA ASP A 138 -9.77 -9.60 -1.54
C ASP A 138 -10.14 -11.07 -1.46
N SER A 139 -10.35 -11.72 -2.62
CA SER A 139 -10.68 -13.13 -2.73
C SER A 139 -9.84 -13.79 -3.82
N ARG A 140 -9.18 -14.87 -3.49
CA ARG A 140 -8.37 -15.65 -4.43
C ARG A 140 -8.87 -17.10 -4.46
N SER A 141 -8.87 -17.67 -5.65
CA SER A 141 -9.31 -19.05 -5.85
C SER A 141 -8.44 -19.77 -6.88
N ASN A 142 -8.29 -21.07 -6.68
CA ASN A 142 -7.53 -21.96 -7.58
C ASN A 142 -6.06 -21.53 -7.79
N VAL A 143 -5.43 -20.90 -6.81
CA VAL A 143 -4.01 -20.60 -6.83
C VAL A 143 -3.23 -21.87 -6.56
N SER A 144 -2.40 -22.28 -7.49
CA SER A 144 -1.62 -23.53 -7.44
C SER A 144 -0.14 -23.30 -7.72
N ASP A 145 0.62 -24.39 -7.72
CA ASP A 145 2.02 -24.41 -8.14
C ASP A 145 2.92 -23.47 -7.33
N TRP A 146 2.94 -23.67 -6.03
CA TRP A 146 3.83 -22.97 -5.11
C TRP A 146 5.21 -23.68 -5.02
N PRO A 147 6.24 -23.25 -5.79
CA PRO A 147 7.61 -23.74 -5.58
C PRO A 147 8.12 -23.39 -4.18
N PRO A 148 9.04 -24.17 -3.61
CA PRO A 148 9.65 -23.85 -2.33
C PRO A 148 10.27 -22.45 -2.32
N GLY A 149 9.89 -21.64 -1.35
CA GLY A 149 10.34 -20.26 -1.21
C GLY A 149 9.73 -19.24 -2.19
N ASP A 150 8.78 -19.66 -3.02
CA ASP A 150 8.05 -18.76 -3.92
C ASP A 150 7.31 -17.69 -3.11
N LYS A 151 7.47 -16.43 -3.51
CA LYS A 151 6.79 -15.27 -2.93
C LYS A 151 5.91 -14.64 -3.97
N ARG A 152 4.63 -14.54 -3.71
CA ARG A 152 3.64 -13.94 -4.61
C ARG A 152 3.02 -12.72 -4.00
N GLU A 153 2.75 -11.74 -4.86
CA GLU A 153 2.16 -10.46 -4.51
C GLU A 153 0.69 -10.43 -4.95
N PHE A 154 -0.15 -9.88 -4.09
CA PHE A 154 -1.58 -9.74 -4.33
C PHE A 154 -1.98 -8.29 -4.07
N PHE A 155 -2.59 -7.66 -5.07
CA PHE A 155 -3.02 -6.28 -5.05
C PHE A 155 -4.54 -6.22 -5.02
N PHE A 156 -5.08 -5.26 -4.29
CA PHE A 156 -6.52 -5.04 -4.18
C PHE A 156 -6.81 -3.57 -3.81
N GLU A 157 -8.02 -3.12 -4.10
CA GLU A 157 -8.45 -1.77 -3.74
C GLU A 157 -9.02 -1.75 -2.32
N ASN A 158 -8.47 -0.88 -1.49
CA ASN A 158 -8.97 -0.60 -0.16
C ASN A 158 -8.66 0.86 0.20
N SER A 159 -9.61 1.55 0.80
CA SER A 159 -9.48 2.90 1.33
C SER A 159 -9.89 3.02 2.79
N ILE A 160 -10.29 1.90 3.40
CA ILE A 160 -10.78 1.86 4.78
C ILE A 160 -9.68 1.32 5.69
N PRO A 161 -9.32 2.05 6.76
CA PRO A 161 -8.35 1.58 7.73
C PRO A 161 -8.96 0.54 8.67
N TYR A 162 -8.24 -0.56 8.92
CA TYR A 162 -8.59 -1.57 9.90
C TYR A 162 -7.44 -1.77 10.89
N HIS A 163 -7.78 -2.07 12.15
CA HIS A 163 -6.78 -2.49 13.14
C HIS A 163 -6.30 -3.92 12.91
N LYS A 164 -7.18 -4.79 12.42
CA LYS A 164 -6.91 -6.22 12.33
C LYS A 164 -7.21 -6.76 10.93
N TYR A 165 -6.28 -7.52 10.42
CA TYR A 165 -6.39 -8.21 9.14
C TYR A 165 -6.19 -9.71 9.34
N ARG A 166 -6.88 -10.52 8.54
CA ARG A 166 -6.62 -11.96 8.48
C ARG A 166 -6.67 -12.49 7.06
N ILE A 167 -5.89 -13.54 6.82
CA ILE A 167 -6.13 -14.46 5.73
C ILE A 167 -7.07 -15.56 6.23
N TYR A 168 -8.19 -15.77 5.52
CA TYR A 168 -9.21 -16.76 5.83
C TYR A 168 -9.19 -17.81 4.73
N ILE A 169 -8.62 -18.98 5.02
CA ILE A 169 -8.27 -20.03 4.06
C ILE A 169 -9.43 -21.00 3.97
N THR A 170 -10.03 -21.10 2.79
CA THR A 170 -11.20 -21.94 2.52
C THR A 170 -10.85 -23.22 1.75
N ASP A 171 -9.65 -23.26 1.13
CA ASP A 171 -9.21 -24.43 0.38
C ASP A 171 -7.67 -24.52 0.32
N ILE A 172 -7.17 -25.74 0.40
CA ILE A 172 -5.75 -26.10 0.29
C ILE A 172 -5.57 -27.30 -0.64
N PRO A 173 -4.45 -27.41 -1.35
CA PRO A 173 -4.09 -28.65 -2.04
C PRO A 173 -3.71 -29.72 -1.01
N GLY A 174 -3.91 -30.97 -1.32
CA GLY A 174 -3.42 -32.07 -0.49
C GLY A 174 -4.39 -33.21 -0.29
N ASP A 175 -4.09 -34.05 0.69
CA ASP A 175 -4.76 -35.33 0.97
C ASP A 175 -5.98 -35.19 1.89
N GLY A 176 -6.52 -33.99 2.06
CA GLY A 176 -7.67 -33.72 2.93
C GLY A 176 -7.35 -33.66 4.42
N LYS A 177 -6.06 -33.56 4.81
CA LYS A 177 -5.68 -33.47 6.24
C LYS A 177 -5.93 -32.12 6.86
N GLY A 178 -6.32 -31.13 6.05
CA GLY A 178 -6.69 -29.81 6.55
C GLY A 178 -5.57 -29.00 7.19
N VAL A 179 -4.32 -29.20 6.77
CA VAL A 179 -3.17 -28.39 7.21
C VAL A 179 -2.93 -27.26 6.23
N ALA A 180 -3.09 -26.03 6.65
CA ALA A 180 -2.64 -24.84 5.90
C ALA A 180 -1.26 -24.41 6.39
N VAL A 181 -0.39 -24.00 5.47
CA VAL A 181 0.97 -23.53 5.78
C VAL A 181 1.21 -22.19 5.10
N ILE A 182 1.80 -21.25 5.82
CA ILE A 182 2.28 -19.97 5.30
C ILE A 182 3.70 -19.75 5.82
N GLY A 183 4.67 -19.70 4.90
CA GLY A 183 6.07 -19.44 5.25
C GLY A 183 6.28 -18.01 5.76
N GLU A 184 5.72 -17.03 5.03
CA GLU A 184 5.73 -15.63 5.41
C GLU A 184 4.52 -14.91 4.81
N MET A 185 4.00 -13.90 5.52
CA MET A 185 2.95 -12.99 5.07
C MET A 185 3.34 -11.56 5.40
N GLU A 186 3.26 -10.69 4.42
CA GLU A 186 3.54 -9.26 4.57
C GLU A 186 2.29 -8.45 4.20
N LEU A 187 2.12 -7.28 4.83
CA LEU A 187 0.99 -6.38 4.64
C LEU A 187 1.49 -4.97 4.35
N MET A 188 1.11 -4.39 3.20
CA MET A 188 1.58 -3.10 2.74
C MET A 188 0.41 -2.16 2.42
N GLU A 189 0.62 -0.87 2.64
CA GLU A 189 -0.27 0.19 2.19
C GLU A 189 0.24 0.83 0.90
N LYS A 190 -0.70 1.34 0.10
CA LYS A 190 -0.37 2.16 -1.06
C LYS A 190 0.16 3.50 -0.58
N VAL A 191 1.35 3.88 -1.04
CA VAL A 191 1.93 5.18 -0.74
C VAL A 191 1.74 6.12 -1.93
N LYS A 192 1.44 7.38 -1.65
CA LYS A 192 1.42 8.40 -2.70
C LYS A 192 2.84 8.49 -3.27
N ALA A 193 2.96 8.37 -4.59
CA ALA A 193 4.22 8.69 -5.25
C ALA A 193 4.67 10.07 -4.76
N PRO A 194 5.95 10.29 -4.45
CA PRO A 194 6.44 11.63 -4.25
C PRO A 194 5.97 12.45 -5.45
N GLU A 195 5.30 13.56 -5.19
CA GLU A 195 4.91 14.49 -6.24
C GLU A 195 6.19 14.80 -7.02
N PRO A 196 6.20 14.66 -8.36
CA PRO A 196 7.40 14.95 -9.11
C PRO A 196 7.84 16.34 -8.69
N GLU A 197 9.08 16.44 -8.24
CA GLU A 197 9.69 17.74 -7.97
C GLU A 197 9.45 18.56 -9.23
N PRO A 198 8.84 19.77 -9.15
CA PRO A 198 8.52 20.54 -10.33
C PRO A 198 9.79 20.64 -11.17
N GLU A 199 9.72 20.16 -12.41
CA GLU A 199 10.83 20.27 -13.36
C GLU A 199 11.35 21.71 -13.26
N PRO A 200 12.66 21.92 -13.08
CA PRO A 200 13.20 23.27 -12.91
C PRO A 200 12.75 24.10 -14.12
N SER A 201 11.71 24.90 -13.93
CA SER A 201 11.28 25.81 -14.96
C SER A 201 12.46 26.80 -15.15
N ASN A 202 12.97 26.87 -16.37
CA ASN A 202 14.01 27.84 -16.72
C ASN A 202 13.49 29.29 -16.68
N ASN A 203 12.31 29.52 -16.14
CA ASN A 203 11.75 30.83 -15.91
C ASN A 203 12.46 31.47 -14.73
N ASN A 204 12.85 32.71 -14.92
CA ASN A 204 13.37 33.52 -13.85
C ASN A 204 12.25 34.19 -13.07
N ALA A 205 12.47 34.46 -11.82
CA ALA A 205 11.52 35.14 -10.96
C ALA A 205 12.26 36.21 -10.11
N LEU A 206 11.58 37.31 -9.88
CA LEU A 206 12.00 38.30 -8.89
C LEU A 206 11.11 38.14 -7.65
N LEU A 207 11.70 37.76 -6.53
CA LEU A 207 11.03 37.71 -5.23
C LEU A 207 11.39 38.97 -4.44
N VAL A 208 10.38 39.78 -4.14
CA VAL A 208 10.52 41.00 -3.32
C VAL A 208 9.92 40.72 -1.94
N ILE A 209 10.71 40.82 -0.89
CA ILE A 209 10.29 40.58 0.48
C ILE A 209 10.36 41.88 1.29
N LYS A 210 9.20 42.31 1.80
CA LYS A 210 9.08 43.44 2.69
C LYS A 210 9.18 43.00 4.15
N MET A 211 10.16 43.53 4.84
CA MET A 211 10.39 43.27 6.26
C MET A 211 9.54 44.22 7.12
N ILE A 212 9.19 43.77 8.35
CA ILE A 212 8.46 44.60 9.33
C ILE A 212 9.23 45.90 9.71
N SER A 213 10.53 45.96 9.42
CA SER A 213 11.35 47.19 9.59
C SER A 213 11.16 48.20 8.47
N GLY A 214 10.37 47.85 7.42
CA GLY A 214 10.22 48.66 6.20
C GLY A 214 11.34 48.44 5.16
N LEU A 215 12.37 47.62 5.45
CA LEU A 215 13.39 47.24 4.49
C LEU A 215 12.80 46.28 3.45
N GLU A 216 13.07 46.53 2.17
CA GLU A 216 12.75 45.60 1.09
C GLU A 216 14.03 44.87 0.65
N LYS A 217 13.88 43.58 0.37
CA LYS A 217 14.93 42.72 -0.14
C LYS A 217 14.45 42.06 -1.43
N GLU A 218 15.31 42.09 -2.44
CA GLU A 218 15.06 41.55 -3.76
C GLU A 218 15.97 40.33 -4.01
N PHE A 219 15.41 39.29 -4.58
CA PHE A 219 16.14 38.09 -4.96
C PHE A 219 15.74 37.68 -6.37
N GLU A 220 16.72 37.64 -7.28
CA GLU A 220 16.58 36.99 -8.57
C GLU A 220 16.77 35.49 -8.37
N LEU A 221 15.71 34.70 -8.65
CA LEU A 221 15.62 33.29 -8.37
C LEU A 221 15.09 32.57 -9.61
N THR A 222 15.15 31.26 -9.60
CA THR A 222 14.34 30.40 -10.47
C THR A 222 12.95 30.26 -9.90
N SER A 223 11.94 29.93 -10.72
CA SER A 223 10.59 29.66 -10.24
C SER A 223 10.58 28.57 -9.16
N SER A 224 11.41 27.54 -9.29
CA SER A 224 11.53 26.45 -8.30
C SER A 224 12.08 26.93 -6.94
N GLU A 225 12.99 27.90 -6.93
CA GLU A 225 13.49 28.50 -5.68
C GLU A 225 12.42 29.35 -5.00
N VAL A 226 11.59 30.04 -5.79
CA VAL A 226 10.44 30.79 -5.27
C VAL A 226 9.40 29.83 -4.67
N ASP A 227 9.08 28.73 -5.35
CA ASP A 227 8.17 27.69 -4.84
C ASP A 227 8.67 27.11 -3.51
N SER A 228 9.97 26.83 -3.40
CA SER A 228 10.59 26.33 -2.17
C SER A 228 10.49 27.36 -1.02
N PHE A 229 10.60 28.65 -1.32
CA PHE A 229 10.39 29.72 -0.33
C PHE A 229 8.91 29.76 0.11
N ILE A 230 7.98 29.68 -0.83
CA ILE A 230 6.53 29.72 -0.54
C ILE A 230 6.13 28.50 0.30
N GLU A 231 6.63 27.31 -0.02
CA GLU A 231 6.38 26.11 0.75
C GLU A 231 6.89 26.24 2.20
N TRP A 232 8.15 26.73 2.37
CA TRP A 232 8.67 26.99 3.70
C TRP A 232 7.81 27.99 4.47
N TYR A 233 7.38 29.10 3.80
CA TYR A 233 6.56 30.13 4.43
C TYR A 233 5.23 29.59 4.92
N ASN A 234 4.54 28.79 4.08
CA ASN A 234 3.26 28.16 4.43
C ASN A 234 3.43 27.13 5.55
N ASN A 235 4.45 26.29 5.49
CA ASN A 235 4.76 25.34 6.56
C ASN A 235 5.02 26.07 7.89
N ARG A 236 5.71 27.22 7.85
CA ARG A 236 5.98 28.00 9.06
C ARG A 236 4.72 28.70 9.58
N ALA A 237 3.85 29.20 8.72
CA ALA A 237 2.54 29.74 9.09
C ALA A 237 1.67 28.71 9.83
N ASP A 238 1.77 27.43 9.43
CA ASP A 238 1.13 26.30 10.09
C ASP A 238 1.84 25.83 11.37
N GLY A 239 2.86 26.54 11.83
CA GLY A 239 3.62 26.20 13.04
C GLY A 239 4.67 25.10 12.87
N ARG A 240 5.00 24.73 11.63
CA ARG A 240 5.97 23.68 11.29
C ARG A 240 7.26 24.26 10.72
N GLY A 241 8.36 23.51 10.79
CA GLY A 241 9.62 23.86 10.17
C GLY A 241 10.45 24.89 10.93
N LYS A 242 11.57 25.31 10.28
CA LYS A 242 12.55 26.24 10.86
C LYS A 242 12.05 27.68 10.79
N GLU A 243 12.42 28.50 11.77
CA GLU A 243 12.12 29.94 11.81
C GLU A 243 12.80 30.73 10.71
N THR A 244 13.90 30.25 10.15
CA THR A 244 14.70 30.94 9.16
C THR A 244 14.74 30.23 7.83
N TYR A 245 14.64 30.99 6.72
CA TYR A 245 14.93 30.56 5.35
C TYR A 245 16.27 31.12 4.91
N MET A 246 16.99 30.36 4.09
CA MET A 246 18.33 30.73 3.61
C MET A 246 18.31 30.85 2.09
N PHE A 247 18.69 32.03 1.58
CA PHE A 247 18.95 32.25 0.16
C PHE A 247 20.46 32.20 -0.11
N GLU A 248 20.88 31.45 -1.09
CA GLU A 248 22.25 31.50 -1.61
C GLU A 248 22.34 32.65 -2.60
N LYS A 249 23.45 33.43 -2.53
CA LYS A 249 23.75 34.51 -3.46
C LYS A 249 25.02 34.17 -4.23
N ASP A 250 24.89 33.90 -5.51
CA ASP A 250 25.99 33.55 -6.40
C ASP A 250 26.64 34.76 -7.09
N PHE A 251 26.07 35.96 -6.91
CA PHE A 251 26.58 37.24 -7.42
C PHE A 251 27.23 38.07 -6.31
N ASN A 252 28.11 39.02 -6.72
CA ASN A 252 28.82 39.93 -5.82
C ASN A 252 29.53 39.22 -4.65
N LYS A 253 30.12 38.07 -4.93
CA LYS A 253 30.80 37.28 -3.88
C LYS A 253 32.06 37.99 -3.35
N GLY A 254 32.68 38.88 -4.17
CA GLY A 254 33.88 39.61 -3.78
C GLY A 254 34.99 38.65 -3.39
N PRO A 255 35.69 38.85 -2.26
CA PRO A 255 36.71 37.89 -1.81
C PRO A 255 36.12 36.65 -1.11
N PHE A 256 34.78 36.54 -1.00
CA PHE A 256 34.12 35.46 -0.28
C PHE A 256 33.88 34.26 -1.19
N THR A 257 34.01 33.07 -0.63
CA THR A 257 33.74 31.80 -1.34
C THR A 257 32.24 31.49 -1.47
N ALA A 258 31.41 32.02 -0.55
CA ALA A 258 29.95 31.90 -0.57
C ALA A 258 29.31 33.10 0.13
N ARG A 259 28.08 33.45 -0.29
CA ARG A 259 27.25 34.44 0.39
C ARG A 259 25.86 33.82 0.62
N LYS A 260 25.36 33.95 1.85
CA LYS A 260 24.07 33.45 2.26
C LYS A 260 23.28 34.52 3.00
N ASP A 261 22.02 34.71 2.65
CA ASP A 261 21.12 35.62 3.32
C ASP A 261 20.07 34.81 4.10
N TYR A 262 19.92 35.06 5.38
CA TYR A 262 18.97 34.38 6.25
C TYR A 262 17.83 35.30 6.63
N LEU A 263 16.60 34.92 6.39
CA LEU A 263 15.39 35.65 6.76
C LEU A 263 14.62 34.90 7.81
N ALA A 264 14.21 35.62 8.87
CA ALA A 264 13.31 35.05 9.89
C ALA A 264 11.85 35.25 9.48
N PHE A 265 11.02 34.23 9.57
CA PHE A 265 9.59 34.29 9.27
C PHE A 265 8.89 35.41 10.02
N SER A 266 9.13 35.53 11.35
CA SER A 266 8.55 36.54 12.20
C SER A 266 8.94 37.98 11.81
N LYS A 267 9.86 38.19 10.88
CA LYS A 267 10.32 39.51 10.39
C LYS A 267 9.80 39.85 8.99
N ILE A 268 9.10 38.94 8.33
CA ILE A 268 8.48 39.18 7.02
C ILE A 268 7.11 39.82 7.25
N GLN A 269 6.86 40.95 6.58
CA GLN A 269 5.57 41.63 6.57
C GLN A 269 4.69 41.13 5.40
N SER A 270 5.27 41.07 4.21
CA SER A 270 4.67 40.62 2.96
C SER A 270 5.73 40.24 1.96
N PHE A 271 5.34 39.52 0.91
CA PHE A 271 6.23 39.29 -0.24
C PHE A 271 5.44 39.27 -1.54
N GLU A 272 6.12 39.51 -2.65
CA GLU A 272 5.60 39.46 -4.01
C GLU A 272 6.55 38.63 -4.86
N ALA A 273 6.02 37.71 -5.66
CA ALA A 273 6.80 36.93 -6.62
C ALA A 273 6.32 37.27 -8.03
N MET A 274 7.28 37.67 -8.91
CA MET A 274 7.04 38.07 -10.29
C MET A 274 7.87 37.17 -11.20
N GLU A 275 7.18 36.30 -11.95
CA GLU A 275 7.84 35.45 -12.94
C GLU A 275 8.01 36.14 -14.27
N TYR A 276 9.14 35.90 -14.92
CA TYR A 276 9.41 36.43 -16.25
C TYR A 276 10.24 35.46 -17.10
N THR A 277 10.04 35.52 -18.41
CA THR A 277 10.87 34.80 -19.39
C THR A 277 11.95 35.74 -19.92
N LYS A 278 13.19 35.29 -19.94
CA LYS A 278 14.32 36.03 -20.60
C LYS A 278 14.25 35.83 -22.10
#